data_05831e60f0ef1f284844bde32e8c33aa
#
_entry.id   05831e60f0ef1f284844bde32e8c33aa
#
_cell.length_a   1.000
_cell.length_b   1.000
_cell.length_c   1.000
_cell.angle_alpha   90.00
_cell.angle_beta   90.00
_cell.angle_gamma   90.00
#
_symmetry.space_group_name_H-M   'P 1'
#
loop_
_entity.id
_entity.type
_entity.pdbx_description
1 polymer ?
#
loop_
_entity_poly.entity_id
_entity_poly.type
_entity_poly.pdbx_seq_one_letter_code
_entity_poly.pdbx_strand_id
1 'polypeptide(L)'
;MFEEELPHLRPLPLLGMQYFTEQQRTVNDDTCVGVDHSSYAARPGAIGSVVLVRLFEHRLEIRNLKDGQLLRTHARADKPGTVVLPADERLFNPSRETQRILSQAKAIGESAQQLCQTLFEREGRVGQRKLWGIVGLVRHYPKRLVDSACARAMTEGVYSYGRVKALTEQLMDEALKLLSEPADAPVTLTQNHDLIRQGDDYADLFSLAARQSAALPEPQAPTLSPYPTQNEAA
;
A
#
# COMPACT_ATOMS: atom_id res chain seq x y z
N MET A 1 -44.37 14.48 -44.30
CA MET A 1 -43.84 14.25 -42.94
C MET A 1 -42.60 15.05 -42.71
N PHE A 2 -41.42 14.77 -43.32
CA PHE A 2 -40.18 15.50 -43.03
C PHE A 2 -40.23 17.00 -43.46
N GLU A 3 -40.83 17.30 -44.58
CA GLU A 3 -41.01 18.69 -45.07
C GLU A 3 -41.96 19.54 -44.22
N GLU A 4 -42.90 18.92 -43.53
CA GLU A 4 -43.79 19.58 -42.58
C GLU A 4 -43.13 19.89 -41.24
N GLU A 5 -42.14 19.10 -40.84
CA GLU A 5 -41.40 19.24 -39.61
C GLU A 5 -40.21 20.19 -39.72
N LEU A 6 -39.70 20.38 -40.95
CA LEU A 6 -38.49 21.21 -41.23
C LEU A 6 -38.56 22.63 -40.66
N PRO A 7 -39.69 23.36 -40.77
CA PRO A 7 -39.79 24.71 -40.21
C PRO A 7 -39.84 24.76 -38.67
N HIS A 8 -40.08 23.61 -38.02
CA HIS A 8 -40.12 23.48 -36.55
C HIS A 8 -38.81 23.00 -35.96
N LEU A 9 -37.88 22.53 -36.80
CA LEU A 9 -36.55 22.12 -36.36
C LEU A 9 -35.70 23.30 -35.98
N ARG A 10 -35.12 23.22 -34.79
CA ARG A 10 -34.12 24.20 -34.37
C ARG A 10 -32.76 23.90 -35.03
N PRO A 11 -31.96 24.92 -35.39
CA PRO A 11 -30.63 24.71 -35.92
C PRO A 11 -29.81 23.90 -34.88
N LEU A 12 -29.03 22.95 -35.36
CA LEU A 12 -28.11 22.18 -34.50
C LEU A 12 -27.12 23.16 -33.83
N PRO A 13 -26.78 22.95 -32.56
CA PRO A 13 -25.79 23.76 -31.89
C PRO A 13 -24.47 23.69 -32.67
N LEU A 14 -23.81 24.83 -32.82
CA LEU A 14 -22.50 24.94 -33.51
C LEU A 14 -21.40 24.03 -32.90
N LEU A 15 -21.51 23.81 -31.60
CA LEU A 15 -20.71 22.80 -30.90
C LEU A 15 -21.48 21.50 -30.91
N GLY A 16 -20.93 20.48 -31.55
CA GLY A 16 -21.51 19.12 -31.57
C GLY A 16 -21.82 18.60 -30.16
N MET A 17 -22.58 17.55 -30.11
CA MET A 17 -22.93 16.88 -28.84
C MET A 17 -21.66 16.47 -28.10
N GLN A 18 -21.46 16.97 -26.88
CA GLN A 18 -20.29 16.64 -26.06
C GLN A 18 -20.71 15.59 -25.03
N TYR A 19 -20.09 14.45 -25.11
CA TYR A 19 -20.27 13.39 -24.12
C TYR A 19 -19.36 13.67 -22.91
N PHE A 20 -19.90 13.49 -21.73
CA PHE A 20 -19.16 13.60 -20.46
C PHE A 20 -19.69 12.61 -19.44
N THR A 21 -18.84 12.18 -18.54
CA THR A 21 -19.25 11.50 -17.32
C THR A 21 -19.25 12.49 -16.18
N GLU A 22 -20.25 12.36 -15.30
CA GLU A 22 -20.44 13.27 -14.16
C GLU A 22 -20.23 12.51 -12.85
N GLN A 23 -19.46 13.09 -11.94
CA GLN A 23 -19.17 12.49 -10.65
C GLN A 23 -19.00 13.57 -9.57
N GLN A 24 -19.45 13.23 -8.35
CA GLN A 24 -19.23 14.09 -7.21
C GLN A 24 -17.89 13.81 -6.57
N ARG A 25 -17.14 14.83 -6.20
CA ARG A 25 -15.84 14.75 -5.55
C ARG A 25 -15.74 15.77 -4.42
N THR A 26 -15.03 15.38 -3.35
CA THR A 26 -14.73 16.32 -2.26
C THR A 26 -13.43 17.05 -2.54
N VAL A 27 -13.41 18.35 -2.28
CA VAL A 27 -12.18 19.14 -2.34
C VAL A 27 -11.30 18.77 -1.16
N ASN A 28 -10.12 18.24 -1.45
CA ASN A 28 -9.16 17.79 -0.45
C ASN A 28 -8.48 18.97 0.27
N ASP A 29 -7.69 18.64 1.29
CA ASP A 29 -6.93 19.61 2.10
C ASP A 29 -5.86 20.40 1.31
N ASP A 30 -5.44 19.88 0.16
CA ASP A 30 -4.54 20.52 -0.79
C ASP A 30 -5.26 21.46 -1.79
N THR A 31 -6.56 21.72 -1.61
CA THR A 31 -7.43 22.47 -2.53
C THR A 31 -7.68 21.80 -3.88
N CYS A 32 -7.33 20.54 -4.02
CA CYS A 32 -7.53 19.77 -5.26
C CYS A 32 -8.65 18.75 -5.13
N VAL A 33 -9.17 18.33 -6.27
CA VAL A 33 -10.04 17.16 -6.42
C VAL A 33 -9.30 16.05 -7.14
N GLY A 34 -9.47 14.80 -6.68
CA GLY A 34 -8.88 13.64 -7.33
C GLY A 34 -9.81 13.07 -8.40
N VAL A 35 -9.31 12.96 -9.64
CA VAL A 35 -10.01 12.38 -10.79
C VAL A 35 -9.01 11.54 -11.59
N ASP A 36 -9.36 10.31 -11.93
CA ASP A 36 -8.53 9.40 -12.74
C ASP A 36 -7.06 9.35 -12.29
N HIS A 37 -6.85 9.12 -10.99
CA HIS A 37 -5.53 9.07 -10.36
C HIS A 37 -4.70 10.36 -10.45
N SER A 38 -5.26 11.47 -10.95
CA SER A 38 -4.64 12.79 -11.00
C SER A 38 -5.37 13.77 -10.08
N SER A 39 -4.72 14.88 -9.73
CA SER A 39 -5.28 15.90 -8.84
C SER A 39 -5.38 17.24 -9.58
N TYR A 40 -6.53 17.88 -9.46
CA TYR A 40 -6.83 19.13 -10.18
C TYR A 40 -7.28 20.20 -9.21
N ALA A 41 -6.73 21.41 -9.35
CA ALA A 41 -7.09 22.57 -8.53
C ALA A 41 -8.59 22.85 -8.60
N ALA A 42 -9.24 22.99 -7.44
CA ALA A 42 -10.68 23.21 -7.35
C ALA A 42 -11.09 24.61 -6.91
N ARG A 43 -10.11 25.50 -6.64
CA ARG A 43 -10.45 26.88 -6.27
C ARG A 43 -11.30 27.55 -7.36
N PRO A 44 -12.31 28.34 -6.96
CA PRO A 44 -12.63 28.84 -5.61
C PRO A 44 -13.40 27.88 -4.70
N GLY A 45 -13.56 26.59 -5.03
CA GLY A 45 -14.20 25.62 -4.17
C GLY A 45 -13.52 25.51 -2.80
N ALA A 46 -14.32 25.50 -1.73
CA ALA A 46 -13.81 25.44 -0.36
C ALA A 46 -13.31 24.03 -0.02
N ILE A 47 -12.25 23.94 0.80
CA ILE A 47 -11.75 22.65 1.33
C ILE A 47 -12.88 21.93 2.09
N GLY A 48 -13.05 20.64 1.80
CA GLY A 48 -14.11 19.81 2.39
C GLY A 48 -15.48 19.93 1.71
N SER A 49 -15.67 20.89 0.78
CA SER A 49 -16.90 20.99 0.00
C SER A 49 -16.99 19.90 -1.07
N VAL A 50 -18.22 19.50 -1.39
CA VAL A 50 -18.47 18.59 -2.50
C VAL A 50 -18.71 19.40 -3.76
N VAL A 51 -18.03 19.05 -4.82
CA VAL A 51 -18.13 19.64 -6.15
C VAL A 51 -18.53 18.60 -7.18
N LEU A 52 -19.11 19.05 -8.26
CA LEU A 52 -19.50 18.24 -9.40
C LEU A 52 -18.38 18.32 -10.44
N VAL A 53 -17.89 17.16 -10.86
CA VAL A 53 -16.84 17.08 -11.89
C VAL A 53 -17.45 16.47 -13.14
N ARG A 54 -17.39 17.19 -14.26
CA ARG A 54 -17.71 16.69 -15.59
C ARG A 54 -16.45 16.35 -16.33
N LEU A 55 -16.30 15.10 -16.67
CA LEU A 55 -15.14 14.58 -17.37
C LEU A 55 -15.47 14.39 -18.85
N PHE A 56 -14.84 15.20 -19.68
CA PHE A 56 -14.86 15.10 -21.13
C PHE A 56 -13.62 14.33 -21.63
N GLU A 57 -13.52 14.07 -22.90
CA GLU A 57 -12.39 13.35 -23.50
C GLU A 57 -11.04 14.00 -23.20
N HIS A 58 -10.89 15.32 -23.44
CA HIS A 58 -9.63 16.06 -23.32
C HIS A 58 -9.61 17.10 -22.20
N ARG A 59 -10.74 17.35 -21.53
CA ARG A 59 -10.87 18.34 -20.48
C ARG A 59 -11.75 17.85 -19.35
N LEU A 60 -11.66 18.52 -18.22
CA LEU A 60 -12.60 18.35 -17.12
C LEU A 60 -13.09 19.73 -16.64
N GLU A 61 -14.31 19.76 -16.17
CA GLU A 61 -14.94 20.93 -15.58
C GLU A 61 -15.29 20.64 -14.13
N ILE A 62 -14.91 21.54 -13.26
CA ILE A 62 -15.28 21.50 -11.83
C ILE A 62 -16.40 22.51 -11.65
N ARG A 63 -17.53 22.06 -11.13
CA ARG A 63 -18.73 22.87 -10.94
C ARG A 63 -19.19 22.82 -9.49
N ASN A 64 -19.82 23.87 -9.05
CA ASN A 64 -20.47 23.89 -7.74
C ASN A 64 -21.67 22.94 -7.76
N LEU A 65 -21.78 22.08 -6.75
CA LEU A 65 -22.86 21.10 -6.66
C LEU A 65 -24.26 21.75 -6.50
N LYS A 66 -24.35 22.93 -5.87
CA LYS A 66 -25.63 23.56 -5.51
C LYS A 66 -26.31 24.25 -6.70
N ASP A 67 -25.56 25.02 -7.46
CA ASP A 67 -26.06 25.89 -8.53
C ASP A 67 -25.54 25.48 -9.92
N GLY A 68 -24.66 24.48 -10.00
CA GLY A 68 -24.06 24.04 -11.25
C GLY A 68 -23.10 25.04 -11.87
N GLN A 69 -22.77 26.15 -11.16
CA GLN A 69 -21.86 27.17 -11.65
C GLN A 69 -20.49 26.58 -11.94
N LEU A 70 -19.90 26.93 -13.09
CA LEU A 70 -18.55 26.51 -13.44
C LEU A 70 -17.53 27.22 -12.53
N LEU A 71 -16.77 26.44 -11.77
CA LEU A 71 -15.70 26.95 -10.92
C LEU A 71 -14.38 27.00 -11.69
N ARG A 72 -14.04 25.90 -12.38
CA ARG A 72 -12.75 25.79 -13.07
C ARG A 72 -12.80 24.75 -14.19
N THR A 73 -11.96 24.97 -15.21
CA THR A 73 -11.74 24.02 -16.30
C THR A 73 -10.25 23.66 -16.37
N HIS A 74 -9.93 22.40 -16.60
CA HIS A 74 -8.56 21.93 -16.79
C HIS A 74 -8.47 21.04 -18.03
N ALA A 75 -7.28 21.00 -18.65
CA ALA A 75 -6.94 19.95 -19.56
C ALA A 75 -6.80 18.61 -18.79
N ARG A 76 -7.24 17.53 -19.38
CA ARG A 76 -7.07 16.20 -18.78
C ARG A 76 -5.59 15.82 -18.78
N ALA A 77 -5.08 15.29 -17.67
CA ALA A 77 -3.70 14.87 -17.57
C ALA A 77 -3.48 13.55 -18.30
N ASP A 78 -2.44 13.46 -19.11
CA ASP A 78 -2.10 12.25 -19.88
C ASP A 78 -1.49 11.15 -18.99
N LYS A 79 -0.87 11.54 -17.87
CA LYS A 79 -0.18 10.61 -16.97
C LYS A 79 -0.88 10.55 -15.61
N PRO A 80 -1.12 9.33 -15.07
CA PRO A 80 -1.63 9.18 -13.72
C PRO A 80 -0.62 9.75 -12.70
N GLY A 81 -1.13 10.27 -11.58
CA GLY A 81 -0.30 10.88 -10.54
C GLY A 81 0.07 12.35 -10.80
N THR A 82 -0.40 12.94 -11.90
CA THR A 82 -0.16 14.36 -12.21
C THR A 82 -0.95 15.25 -11.25
N VAL A 83 -0.30 16.33 -10.79
CA VAL A 83 -0.94 17.38 -9.98
C VAL A 83 -1.01 18.66 -10.80
N VAL A 84 -2.24 19.01 -11.21
CA VAL A 84 -2.55 20.23 -11.97
C VAL A 84 -2.95 21.33 -10.98
N LEU A 85 -1.96 21.93 -10.35
CA LEU A 85 -2.12 23.00 -9.36
C LEU A 85 -1.07 24.08 -9.63
N PRO A 86 -1.47 25.35 -9.86
CA PRO A 86 -0.56 26.48 -9.96
C PRO A 86 0.31 26.62 -8.72
N ALA A 87 1.54 27.06 -8.91
CA ALA A 87 2.52 27.16 -7.81
C ALA A 87 2.11 28.18 -6.74
N ASP A 88 1.45 29.25 -7.14
CA ASP A 88 0.92 30.34 -6.30
C ASP A 88 -0.28 29.89 -5.44
N GLU A 89 -0.98 28.84 -5.85
CA GLU A 89 -2.10 28.29 -5.10
C GLU A 89 -1.68 27.19 -4.10
N ARG A 90 -0.41 26.78 -4.07
CA ARG A 90 0.09 25.77 -3.15
C ARG A 90 0.06 26.27 -1.72
N LEU A 91 -0.47 25.44 -0.81
CA LEU A 91 -0.54 25.74 0.60
C LEU A 91 0.65 25.11 1.35
N PHE A 92 1.45 25.94 2.00
CA PHE A 92 2.60 25.50 2.83
C PHE A 92 2.31 25.56 4.33
N ASN A 93 1.18 26.13 4.75
CA ASN A 93 0.77 26.09 6.15
C ASN A 93 0.29 24.67 6.50
N PRO A 94 0.81 24.05 7.58
CA PRO A 94 0.40 22.70 7.96
C PRO A 94 -1.04 22.71 8.47
N SER A 95 -1.87 21.82 7.91
CA SER A 95 -3.19 21.51 8.43
C SER A 95 -3.10 20.62 9.68
N ARG A 96 -4.23 20.40 10.36
CA ARG A 96 -4.31 19.42 11.46
C ARG A 96 -3.87 18.03 11.01
N GLU A 97 -4.27 17.65 9.79
CA GLU A 97 -3.89 16.37 9.21
C GLU A 97 -2.39 16.29 8.91
N THR A 98 -1.81 17.36 8.34
CA THR A 98 -0.35 17.43 8.16
C THR A 98 0.40 17.29 9.48
N GLN A 99 -0.04 17.99 10.53
CA GLN A 99 0.57 17.90 11.85
C GLN A 99 0.50 16.48 12.43
N ARG A 100 -0.64 15.80 12.23
CA ARG A 100 -0.82 14.41 12.64
C ARG A 100 0.17 13.49 11.93
N ILE A 101 0.33 13.63 10.61
CA ILE A 101 1.27 12.83 9.82
C ILE A 101 2.70 13.07 10.29
N LEU A 102 3.11 14.32 10.49
CA LEU A 102 4.45 14.66 10.97
C LEU A 102 4.71 14.12 12.38
N SER A 103 3.71 14.13 13.26
CA SER A 103 3.80 13.51 14.58
C SER A 103 3.97 11.99 14.50
N GLN A 104 3.29 11.33 13.56
CA GLN A 104 3.47 9.90 13.31
C GLN A 104 4.85 9.61 12.72
N ALA A 105 5.37 10.45 11.81
CA ALA A 105 6.72 10.32 11.29
C ALA A 105 7.77 10.42 12.41
N LYS A 106 7.60 11.34 13.36
CA LYS A 106 8.44 11.45 14.56
C LYS A 106 8.42 10.18 15.41
N ALA A 107 7.27 9.51 15.53
CA ALA A 107 7.13 8.25 16.26
C ALA A 107 7.79 7.04 15.56
N ILE A 108 8.17 7.18 14.30
CA ILE A 108 8.92 6.17 13.52
C ILE A 108 10.40 6.30 13.84
N GLY A 109 10.98 7.49 13.63
CA GLY A 109 12.36 7.80 13.87
C GLY A 109 12.72 9.22 13.44
N GLU A 110 13.96 9.62 13.73
CA GLU A 110 14.45 10.96 13.43
C GLU A 110 14.61 11.19 11.92
N SER A 111 15.14 10.20 11.20
CA SER A 111 15.32 10.27 9.74
C SER A 111 13.99 10.35 9.01
N ALA A 112 12.98 9.59 9.46
CA ALA A 112 11.64 9.65 8.91
C ALA A 112 11.00 11.02 9.16
N GLN A 113 11.20 11.61 10.34
CA GLN A 113 10.73 12.95 10.65
C GLN A 113 11.35 14.00 9.73
N GLN A 114 12.68 14.01 9.61
CA GLN A 114 13.43 14.97 8.79
C GLN A 114 13.04 14.86 7.31
N LEU A 115 12.96 13.64 6.78
CA LEU A 115 12.55 13.41 5.40
C LEU A 115 11.14 13.93 5.15
N CYS A 116 10.18 13.61 6.03
CA CYS A 116 8.79 14.06 5.90
C CYS A 116 8.68 15.59 6.01
N GLN A 117 9.45 16.20 6.90
CA GLN A 117 9.47 17.65 7.05
C GLN A 117 10.02 18.33 5.79
N THR A 118 11.18 17.89 5.28
CA THR A 118 11.76 18.40 4.03
C THR A 118 10.82 18.24 2.84
N LEU A 119 10.13 17.11 2.76
CA LEU A 119 9.16 16.87 1.69
C LEU A 119 7.98 17.84 1.79
N PHE A 120 7.48 18.11 3.01
CA PHE A 120 6.43 19.08 3.22
C PHE A 120 6.86 20.51 2.91
N GLU A 121 8.07 20.91 3.28
CA GLU A 121 8.64 22.23 2.95
C GLU A 121 8.78 22.45 1.45
N ARG A 122 9.05 21.39 0.68
CA ARG A 122 9.18 21.46 -0.79
C ARG A 122 7.85 21.44 -1.52
N GLU A 123 6.93 20.60 -1.10
CA GLU A 123 5.69 20.33 -1.85
C GLU A 123 4.43 20.94 -1.20
N GLY A 124 4.49 21.35 0.05
CA GLY A 124 3.35 21.82 0.81
C GLY A 124 2.33 20.71 1.06
N ARG A 125 1.05 21.06 1.15
CA ARG A 125 -0.04 20.10 1.38
C ARG A 125 -0.23 19.09 0.25
N VAL A 126 0.21 19.40 -0.96
CA VAL A 126 0.20 18.46 -2.10
C VAL A 126 1.00 17.19 -1.79
N GLY A 127 2.10 17.35 -1.03
CA GLY A 127 2.95 16.24 -0.59
C GLY A 127 2.29 15.29 0.42
N GLN A 128 1.15 15.63 1.02
CA GLN A 128 0.51 14.80 2.07
C GLN A 128 0.31 13.35 1.67
N ARG A 129 -0.05 13.06 0.42
CA ARG A 129 -0.22 11.68 -0.05
C ARG A 129 1.09 10.88 0.03
N LYS A 130 2.22 11.52 -0.29
CA LYS A 130 3.55 10.90 -0.18
C LYS A 130 3.91 10.68 1.29
N LEU A 131 3.64 11.68 2.14
CA LEU A 131 3.83 11.58 3.59
C LEU A 131 3.03 10.43 4.18
N TRP A 132 1.74 10.31 3.84
CA TRP A 132 0.88 9.20 4.25
C TRP A 132 1.43 7.85 3.78
N GLY A 133 1.94 7.78 2.55
CA GLY A 133 2.58 6.58 2.03
C GLY A 133 3.77 6.16 2.88
N ILE A 134 4.69 7.09 3.17
CA ILE A 134 5.91 6.82 3.97
C ILE A 134 5.54 6.35 5.38
N VAL A 135 4.66 7.09 6.08
CA VAL A 135 4.20 6.70 7.42
C VAL A 135 3.44 5.37 7.40
N GLY A 136 2.70 5.10 6.31
CA GLY A 136 1.96 3.86 6.12
C GLY A 136 2.83 2.61 6.00
N LEU A 137 4.09 2.73 5.59
CA LEU A 137 5.03 1.59 5.47
C LEU A 137 5.20 0.83 6.80
N VAL A 138 5.08 1.52 7.94
CA VAL A 138 5.19 0.89 9.27
C VAL A 138 4.12 -0.18 9.53
N ARG A 139 3.05 -0.21 8.75
CA ARG A 139 2.03 -1.27 8.85
C ARG A 139 2.55 -2.63 8.35
N HIS A 140 3.55 -2.60 7.47
CA HIS A 140 4.09 -3.78 6.79
C HIS A 140 5.56 -4.05 7.16
N TYR A 141 6.29 -3.03 7.60
CA TYR A 141 7.73 -3.10 7.88
C TYR A 141 8.06 -2.59 9.28
N PRO A 142 9.08 -3.12 9.94
CA PRO A 142 9.57 -2.61 11.22
C PRO A 142 10.00 -1.15 11.14
N LYS A 143 9.65 -0.36 12.17
CA LYS A 143 9.95 1.09 12.23
C LYS A 143 11.43 1.40 11.97
N ARG A 144 12.34 0.59 12.53
CA ARG A 144 13.79 0.78 12.35
C ARG A 144 14.22 0.68 10.90
N LEU A 145 13.64 -0.25 10.14
CA LEU A 145 13.96 -0.39 8.71
C LEU A 145 13.42 0.78 7.90
N VAL A 146 12.21 1.25 8.20
CA VAL A 146 11.63 2.43 7.55
C VAL A 146 12.48 3.68 7.84
N ASP A 147 12.92 3.87 9.08
CA ASP A 147 13.80 5.01 9.43
C ASP A 147 15.16 4.95 8.73
N SER A 148 15.78 3.76 8.69
CA SER A 148 17.03 3.54 7.94
C SER A 148 16.87 3.78 6.44
N ALA A 149 15.73 3.37 5.86
CA ALA A 149 15.41 3.64 4.46
C ALA A 149 15.23 5.14 4.19
N CYS A 150 14.62 5.87 5.14
CA CYS A 150 14.50 7.32 5.06
C CYS A 150 15.88 8.00 5.11
N ALA A 151 16.78 7.54 5.99
CA ALA A 151 18.16 8.04 6.08
C ALA A 151 18.91 7.83 4.75
N ARG A 152 18.84 6.62 4.16
CA ARG A 152 19.46 6.34 2.85
C ARG A 152 18.89 7.21 1.74
N ALA A 153 17.55 7.38 1.69
CA ALA A 153 16.88 8.22 0.70
C ALA A 153 17.32 9.70 0.78
N MET A 154 17.53 10.22 2.00
CA MET A 154 18.06 11.57 2.20
C MET A 154 19.51 11.70 1.73
N THR A 155 20.35 10.71 2.00
CA THR A 155 21.75 10.67 1.52
C THR A 155 21.81 10.67 -0.02
N GLU A 156 20.89 9.97 -0.68
CA GLU A 156 20.75 9.96 -2.13
C GLU A 156 20.12 11.24 -2.69
N GLY A 157 19.54 12.09 -1.84
CA GLY A 157 18.83 13.29 -2.26
C GLY A 157 17.47 13.03 -2.92
N VAL A 158 16.92 11.82 -2.80
CA VAL A 158 15.68 11.39 -3.47
C VAL A 158 14.53 11.37 -2.47
N TYR A 159 13.68 12.38 -2.52
CA TYR A 159 12.54 12.57 -1.62
C TYR A 159 11.26 12.06 -2.28
N SER A 160 11.10 10.74 -2.40
CA SER A 160 9.89 10.14 -2.98
C SER A 160 9.46 8.89 -2.22
N TYR A 161 8.15 8.69 -2.13
CA TYR A 161 7.56 7.48 -1.54
C TYR A 161 8.08 6.20 -2.21
N GLY A 162 8.13 6.19 -3.55
CA GLY A 162 8.57 5.01 -4.30
C GLY A 162 10.01 4.59 -3.96
N ARG A 163 10.91 5.57 -3.79
CA ARG A 163 12.30 5.27 -3.41
C ARG A 163 12.41 4.75 -1.99
N VAL A 164 11.73 5.40 -1.04
CA VAL A 164 11.72 4.96 0.37
C VAL A 164 11.15 3.54 0.47
N LYS A 165 10.07 3.23 -0.27
CA LYS A 165 9.49 1.88 -0.30
C LYS A 165 10.50 0.86 -0.83
N ALA A 166 11.12 1.12 -1.98
CA ALA A 166 12.12 0.22 -2.57
C ALA A 166 13.33 -0.02 -1.64
N LEU A 167 13.82 1.03 -0.99
CA LEU A 167 14.89 0.91 0.01
C LEU A 167 14.46 0.10 1.24
N THR A 168 13.21 0.26 1.69
CA THR A 168 12.68 -0.52 2.81
C THR A 168 12.59 -2.01 2.46
N GLU A 169 12.14 -2.33 1.23
CA GLU A 169 12.10 -3.71 0.71
C GLU A 169 13.51 -4.31 0.63
N GLN A 170 14.48 -3.58 0.08
CA GLN A 170 15.87 -4.03 0.03
C GLN A 170 16.46 -4.31 1.42
N LEU A 171 16.24 -3.40 2.37
CA LEU A 171 16.70 -3.59 3.75
C LEU A 171 16.05 -4.78 4.44
N MET A 172 14.79 -5.04 4.15
CA MET A 172 14.09 -6.21 4.67
C MET A 172 14.67 -7.50 4.09
N ASP A 173 14.94 -7.53 2.78
CA ASP A 173 15.56 -8.69 2.11
C ASP A 173 17.00 -8.92 2.63
N GLU A 174 17.78 -7.86 2.84
CA GLU A 174 19.11 -7.94 3.43
C GLU A 174 19.04 -8.54 4.86
N ALA A 175 18.10 -8.06 5.68
CA ALA A 175 17.91 -8.57 7.04
C ALA A 175 17.48 -10.06 7.05
N LEU A 176 16.60 -10.45 6.14
CA LEU A 176 16.17 -11.84 6.02
C LEU A 176 17.30 -12.77 5.55
N LYS A 177 18.15 -12.33 4.63
CA LYS A 177 19.34 -13.07 4.19
C LYS A 177 20.29 -13.33 5.35
N LEU A 178 20.60 -12.28 6.14
CA LEU A 178 21.46 -12.42 7.32
C LEU A 178 20.90 -13.38 8.37
N LEU A 179 19.57 -13.46 8.50
CA LEU A 179 18.92 -14.41 9.40
C LEU A 179 18.88 -15.84 8.83
N SER A 180 18.87 -15.96 7.49
CA SER A 180 18.80 -17.26 6.81
C SER A 180 20.19 -17.83 6.50
N GLU A 181 21.26 -17.05 6.57
CA GLU A 181 22.62 -17.59 6.54
C GLU A 181 22.78 -18.49 7.78
N PRO A 182 23.04 -19.80 7.59
CA PRO A 182 23.30 -20.67 8.72
C PRO A 182 24.50 -20.09 9.46
N ALA A 183 24.29 -19.70 10.70
CA ALA A 183 25.39 -19.40 11.59
C ALA A 183 26.39 -20.54 11.46
N ASP A 184 27.61 -20.20 10.99
CA ASP A 184 28.70 -21.14 10.71
C ASP A 184 28.74 -22.28 11.71
N ALA A 185 28.75 -23.47 11.16
CA ALA A 185 28.99 -24.78 11.77
C ALA A 185 28.03 -25.13 12.93
N PRO A 186 27.46 -26.33 12.89
CA PRO A 186 26.82 -26.85 14.08
C PRO A 186 27.87 -26.81 15.18
N VAL A 187 27.64 -25.94 16.18
CA VAL A 187 28.32 -26.07 17.45
C VAL A 187 27.92 -27.48 17.90
N THR A 188 28.73 -28.44 17.55
CA THR A 188 28.69 -29.75 18.17
C THR A 188 28.91 -29.44 19.64
N LEU A 189 27.83 -29.39 20.39
CA LEU A 189 27.85 -29.39 21.82
C LEU A 189 28.50 -30.73 22.22
N THR A 190 29.81 -30.78 22.14
CA THR A 190 30.59 -31.82 22.77
C THR A 190 30.43 -31.58 24.27
N GLN A 191 29.38 -32.16 24.82
CA GLN A 191 29.17 -32.24 26.25
C GLN A 191 30.14 -33.25 26.82
N ASN A 192 31.35 -32.81 27.12
CA ASN A 192 32.32 -33.58 27.91
C ASN A 192 32.04 -33.30 29.39
N HIS A 193 31.14 -34.07 29.96
CA HIS A 193 30.86 -34.03 31.39
C HIS A 193 30.86 -35.49 31.89
N ASP A 194 31.49 -35.75 33.04
CA ASP A 194 31.64 -37.09 33.63
C ASP A 194 30.31 -37.82 33.90
N LEU A 195 29.17 -37.10 33.87
CA LEU A 195 27.84 -37.66 34.03
C LEU A 195 27.15 -38.01 32.68
N ILE A 196 27.78 -37.68 31.53
CA ILE A 196 27.24 -37.99 30.21
C ILE A 196 27.83 -39.34 29.77
N ARG A 197 27.00 -40.36 29.78
CA ARG A 197 27.38 -41.70 29.29
C ARG A 197 27.67 -41.62 27.80
N GLN A 198 28.75 -42.25 27.38
CA GLN A 198 29.11 -42.36 25.97
C GLN A 198 28.12 -43.29 25.25
N GLY A 199 27.93 -43.14 23.93
CA GLY A 199 27.01 -43.92 23.13
C GLY A 199 27.25 -45.44 23.28
N ASP A 200 28.50 -45.86 23.50
CA ASP A 200 28.93 -47.23 23.71
C ASP A 200 28.39 -47.82 25.02
N ASP A 201 28.15 -46.98 26.04
CA ASP A 201 27.55 -47.44 27.31
C ASP A 201 26.09 -47.90 27.15
N TYR A 202 25.45 -47.52 26.04
CA TYR A 202 24.10 -47.98 25.71
C TYR A 202 24.05 -49.15 24.72
N ALA A 203 25.19 -49.57 24.17
CA ALA A 203 25.25 -50.64 23.17
C ALA A 203 24.62 -51.96 23.68
N ASP A 204 24.82 -52.28 24.95
CA ASP A 204 24.23 -53.47 25.57
C ASP A 204 22.71 -53.37 25.72
N LEU A 205 22.18 -52.18 26.01
CA LEU A 205 20.75 -51.93 26.08
C LEU A 205 20.08 -52.04 24.70
N PHE A 206 20.70 -51.54 23.66
CA PHE A 206 20.20 -51.66 22.28
C PHE A 206 20.28 -53.12 21.81
N SER A 207 21.30 -53.87 22.17
CA SER A 207 21.41 -55.30 21.84
C SER A 207 20.37 -56.15 22.58
N LEU A 208 20.04 -55.81 23.82
CA LEU A 208 18.98 -56.43 24.61
C LEU A 208 17.60 -56.13 24.03
N ALA A 209 17.34 -54.86 23.66
CA ALA A 209 16.11 -54.43 23.02
C ALA A 209 15.89 -55.11 21.66
N ALA A 210 16.94 -55.25 20.85
CA ALA A 210 16.90 -55.94 19.57
C ALA A 210 16.56 -57.44 19.74
N ARG A 211 17.12 -58.08 20.76
CA ARG A 211 16.81 -59.50 21.08
C ARG A 211 15.36 -59.68 21.56
N GLN A 212 14.84 -58.76 22.34
CA GLN A 212 13.45 -58.81 22.80
C GLN A 212 12.47 -58.48 21.64
N SER A 213 12.80 -57.61 20.72
CA SER A 213 11.99 -57.30 19.53
C SER A 213 11.91 -58.51 18.57
N ALA A 214 12.98 -59.30 18.44
CA ALA A 214 13.00 -60.52 17.62
C ALA A 214 12.19 -61.67 18.21
N ALA A 215 11.82 -61.58 19.50
CA ALA A 215 11.03 -62.62 20.21
C ALA A 215 9.52 -62.33 20.25
N LEU A 216 9.08 -61.16 19.73
CA LEU A 216 7.67 -60.82 19.64
C LEU A 216 7.06 -61.36 18.33
N PRO A 217 5.93 -62.10 18.39
CA PRO A 217 5.24 -62.58 17.20
C PRO A 217 4.74 -61.36 16.38
N GLU A 218 4.82 -61.45 15.05
CA GLU A 218 4.34 -60.41 14.14
C GLU A 218 2.90 -60.01 14.49
N PRO A 219 2.60 -58.71 14.55
CA PRO A 219 1.24 -58.25 14.76
C PRO A 219 0.38 -58.66 13.57
N GLN A 220 -0.62 -59.53 13.83
CA GLN A 220 -1.63 -59.88 12.83
C GLN A 220 -2.35 -58.60 12.38
N ALA A 221 -2.37 -58.34 11.08
CA ALA A 221 -3.07 -57.24 10.51
C ALA A 221 -4.56 -57.26 10.88
N PRO A 222 -5.15 -56.17 11.32
CA PRO A 222 -6.58 -56.10 11.60
C PRO A 222 -7.36 -56.32 10.32
N THR A 223 -8.21 -57.34 10.29
CA THR A 223 -9.22 -57.59 9.25
C THR A 223 -10.22 -56.48 9.29
N LEU A 224 -10.15 -55.56 8.33
CA LEU A 224 -11.15 -54.55 8.10
C LEU A 224 -12.44 -55.21 7.65
N SER A 225 -13.43 -55.21 8.52
CA SER A 225 -14.81 -55.52 8.19
C SER A 225 -15.38 -54.44 7.29
N PRO A 226 -16.06 -54.76 6.17
CA PRO A 226 -16.63 -53.77 5.29
C PRO A 226 -17.81 -53.04 5.97
N TYR A 227 -17.79 -51.73 5.96
CA TYR A 227 -18.91 -50.88 6.39
C TYR A 227 -20.18 -51.19 5.58
N PRO A 228 -21.36 -51.29 6.21
CA PRO A 228 -22.61 -51.40 5.47
C PRO A 228 -22.93 -50.04 4.84
N THR A 229 -23.10 -50.02 3.54
CA THR A 229 -23.72 -48.98 2.77
C THR A 229 -25.17 -48.85 3.21
N GLN A 230 -25.52 -47.75 3.89
CA GLN A 230 -26.95 -47.33 3.97
C GLN A 230 -27.28 -46.54 2.72
N ASN A 231 -28.02 -47.20 1.87
CA ASN A 231 -28.79 -46.58 0.82
C ASN A 231 -30.27 -46.61 1.25
N GLU A 232 -30.97 -45.56 0.83
CA GLU A 232 -32.43 -45.47 0.62
C GLU A 232 -33.33 -44.94 1.74
N ALA A 233 -33.92 -43.84 1.34
CA ALA A 233 -35.35 -43.55 1.16
C ALA A 233 -36.04 -42.69 2.24
N ALA A 234 -36.49 -41.59 1.85
CA ALA A 234 -37.80 -40.99 1.66
C ALA A 234 -37.72 -39.48 1.78
#